data_09f5ada87eced324678e71ac71050748
#
_entry.id   09f5ada87eced324678e71ac71050748
#
_cell.length_a   1.000
_cell.length_b   1.000
_cell.length_c   1.000
_cell.angle_alpha   90.00
_cell.angle_beta   90.00
_cell.angle_gamma   90.00
#
_symmetry.space_group_name_H-M   'P 1'
#
loop_
_entity.id
_entity.type
_entity.pdbx_description
1 polymer ?
#
loop_
_entity_poly.entity_id
_entity_poly.type
_entity_poly.pdbx_seq_one_letter_code
_entity_poly.pdbx_strand_id
1 'polypeptide(L)'
;MNSSPQQPAIIDIIRYLQTQAGTVCRRPQLGDRVGFALSSKDRVDFTRQTLEGMDADGGYDIVWNDGSDGAEARALPGIFPFRNARLAEVNYDVRGGPDRSICFGLQRLIQLGYDYVGLIENDVVMQPGWFPRLMNLFALAAADGIACGAATVRSYEGRVMEHRAGYSVNWGTGAGMILFARPAAEVILHQYPRLQMSTASIMRFYARLFKVDLNMCVQNGEGKWIQQDSRLTLDWGYTPMLYMHGYTSVGTIPSLARDLEFPAGHFLLSDYVRPERFNAGLVRRRSALPPGQHP
;
A
#
# COMPACT_ATOMS: atom_id res chain seq x y z
N MET A 1 19.79 -41.21 2.11
CA MET A 1 18.65 -40.27 2.11
C MET A 1 19.22 -38.86 2.12
N ASN A 2 19.30 -38.24 0.95
CA ASN A 2 19.75 -36.84 0.85
C ASN A 2 18.58 -35.96 1.25
N SER A 3 18.60 -35.44 2.48
CA SER A 3 17.70 -34.33 2.87
C SER A 3 18.09 -33.12 2.02
N SER A 4 17.22 -32.72 1.10
CA SER A 4 17.38 -31.45 0.41
C SER A 4 17.51 -30.35 1.48
N PRO A 5 18.47 -29.41 1.33
CA PRO A 5 18.61 -28.33 2.29
C PRO A 5 17.27 -27.60 2.43
N GLN A 6 16.77 -27.55 3.65
CA GLN A 6 15.48 -26.89 3.94
C GLN A 6 15.61 -25.41 3.55
N GLN A 7 14.72 -24.94 2.70
CA GLN A 7 14.73 -23.54 2.25
C GLN A 7 14.51 -22.62 3.48
N PRO A 8 15.33 -21.59 3.68
CA PRO A 8 15.15 -20.69 4.83
C PRO A 8 13.77 -20.03 4.75
N ALA A 9 13.11 -19.86 5.89
CA ALA A 9 11.84 -19.15 5.98
C ALA A 9 12.02 -17.69 5.52
N ILE A 10 11.00 -17.13 4.91
CA ILE A 10 11.03 -15.73 4.42
C ILE A 10 11.41 -14.77 5.54
N ILE A 11 10.88 -15.00 6.74
CA ILE A 11 11.20 -14.19 7.93
C ILE A 11 12.69 -14.21 8.29
N ASP A 12 13.38 -15.31 8.09
CA ASP A 12 14.83 -15.42 8.39
C ASP A 12 15.66 -14.62 7.38
N ILE A 13 15.23 -14.63 6.12
CA ILE A 13 15.83 -13.79 5.08
C ILE A 13 15.64 -12.30 5.41
N ILE A 14 14.44 -11.92 5.85
CA ILE A 14 14.12 -10.55 6.25
C ILE A 14 15.01 -10.10 7.41
N ARG A 15 15.12 -10.90 8.45
CA ARG A 15 15.99 -10.61 9.61
C ARG A 15 17.45 -10.47 9.22
N TYR A 16 17.91 -11.31 8.30
CA TYR A 16 19.25 -11.19 7.74
C TYR A 16 19.45 -9.85 7.02
N LEU A 17 18.54 -9.46 6.13
CA LEU A 17 18.60 -8.17 5.43
C LEU A 17 18.58 -6.99 6.42
N GLN A 18 17.72 -7.08 7.42
CA GLN A 18 17.62 -6.07 8.47
C GLN A 18 18.94 -5.90 9.23
N THR A 19 19.58 -7.01 9.59
CA THR A 19 20.89 -7.02 10.25
C THR A 19 21.97 -6.40 9.34
N GLN A 20 21.99 -6.76 8.05
CA GLN A 20 22.96 -6.21 7.09
C GLN A 20 22.78 -4.70 6.87
N ALA A 21 21.55 -4.22 6.89
CA ALA A 21 21.23 -2.80 6.74
C ALA A 21 21.41 -1.99 8.04
N GLY A 22 21.57 -2.63 9.18
CA GLY A 22 21.60 -1.98 10.50
C GLY A 22 20.24 -1.36 10.88
N THR A 23 19.14 -1.87 10.30
CA THR A 23 17.81 -1.30 10.50
C THR A 23 17.24 -1.76 11.83
N VAL A 24 16.74 -0.79 12.61
CA VAL A 24 16.20 -1.04 13.95
C VAL A 24 14.69 -1.26 13.88
N CYS A 25 14.24 -2.33 14.53
CA CYS A 25 12.82 -2.59 14.72
C CYS A 25 12.25 -1.63 15.77
N ARG A 26 11.25 -0.83 15.39
CA ARG A 26 10.55 0.10 16.29
C ARG A 26 9.09 -0.32 16.45
N ARG A 27 8.61 -0.35 17.68
CA ARG A 27 7.18 -0.46 18.00
C ARG A 27 6.55 0.92 18.05
N PRO A 28 5.29 1.07 17.61
CA PRO A 28 4.53 2.28 17.87
C PRO A 28 4.47 2.58 19.37
N GLN A 29 4.57 3.86 19.70
CA GLN A 29 4.52 4.35 21.08
C GLN A 29 3.35 5.29 21.29
N LEU A 30 2.91 5.42 22.52
CA LEU A 30 1.94 6.45 22.89
C LEU A 30 2.54 7.83 22.62
N GLY A 31 1.83 8.63 21.84
CA GLY A 31 2.29 9.96 21.44
C GLY A 31 2.96 10.02 20.06
N ASP A 32 3.21 8.88 19.40
CA ASP A 32 3.61 8.89 17.99
C ASP A 32 2.53 9.58 17.14
N ARG A 33 2.96 10.53 16.33
CA ARG A 33 2.07 11.29 15.45
C ARG A 33 1.90 10.57 14.12
N VAL A 34 0.66 10.44 13.67
CA VAL A 34 0.33 9.79 12.41
C VAL A 34 -0.35 10.80 11.48
N GLY A 35 0.08 10.85 10.24
CA GLY A 35 -0.53 11.69 9.22
C GLY A 35 -0.70 10.94 7.91
N PHE A 36 -1.82 11.19 7.22
CA PHE A 36 -2.07 10.67 5.89
C PHE A 36 -2.18 11.78 4.87
N ALA A 37 -1.47 11.64 3.76
CA ALA A 37 -1.69 12.47 2.59
C ALA A 37 -2.80 11.84 1.75
N LEU A 38 -3.94 12.51 1.67
CA LEU A 38 -5.03 12.17 0.75
C LEU A 38 -4.76 12.84 -0.59
N SER A 39 -4.66 12.07 -1.64
CA SER A 39 -4.55 12.59 -3.01
C SER A 39 -5.89 12.52 -3.71
N SER A 40 -6.38 13.66 -4.23
CA SER A 40 -7.62 13.73 -4.99
C SER A 40 -7.45 14.48 -6.30
N LYS A 41 -8.20 14.05 -7.30
CA LYS A 41 -8.37 14.78 -8.55
C LYS A 41 -9.78 14.53 -9.08
N ASP A 42 -10.62 15.58 -9.05
CA ASP A 42 -12.02 15.47 -9.43
C ASP A 42 -12.73 14.29 -8.69
N ARG A 43 -13.62 13.53 -9.28
CA ARG A 43 -14.25 12.34 -8.67
C ARG A 43 -14.85 12.62 -7.26
N VAL A 44 -15.67 13.65 -7.14
CA VAL A 44 -16.22 14.13 -5.86
C VAL A 44 -16.86 13.00 -5.05
N ASP A 45 -17.69 12.16 -5.68
CA ASP A 45 -18.38 11.07 -5.00
C ASP A 45 -17.43 10.00 -4.45
N PHE A 46 -16.36 9.69 -5.17
CA PHE A 46 -15.34 8.75 -4.70
C PHE A 46 -14.58 9.34 -3.52
N THR A 47 -14.15 10.60 -3.66
CA THR A 47 -13.46 11.33 -2.59
C THR A 47 -14.31 11.39 -1.32
N ARG A 48 -15.62 11.65 -1.45
CA ARG A 48 -16.55 11.67 -0.31
C ARG A 48 -16.62 10.30 0.38
N GLN A 49 -16.79 9.22 -0.36
CA GLN A 49 -16.82 7.87 0.21
C GLN A 49 -15.49 7.47 0.86
N THR A 50 -14.36 7.87 0.28
CA THR A 50 -13.04 7.66 0.90
C THR A 50 -12.94 8.41 2.23
N LEU A 51 -13.35 9.69 2.27
CA LEU A 51 -13.36 10.49 3.49
C LEU A 51 -14.27 9.90 4.58
N GLU A 52 -15.45 9.42 4.21
CA GLU A 52 -16.36 8.74 5.15
C GLU A 52 -15.71 7.48 5.76
N GLY A 53 -15.01 6.69 4.94
CA GLY A 53 -14.25 5.54 5.42
C GLY A 53 -13.05 5.95 6.28
N MET A 54 -12.35 7.02 5.92
CA MET A 54 -11.29 7.58 6.76
C MET A 54 -11.86 8.07 8.09
N ASP A 55 -12.87 8.91 8.08
CA ASP A 55 -13.46 9.52 9.28
C ASP A 55 -14.24 8.54 10.17
N ALA A 56 -14.35 7.27 9.78
CA ALA A 56 -14.88 6.21 10.65
C ALA A 56 -14.00 5.98 11.90
N ASP A 57 -12.71 6.24 11.80
CA ASP A 57 -11.74 6.16 12.89
C ASP A 57 -11.04 7.51 13.10
N GLY A 58 -10.40 7.67 14.25
CA GLY A 58 -9.63 8.88 14.60
C GLY A 58 -8.21 8.54 15.08
N GLY A 59 -7.51 9.58 15.54
CA GLY A 59 -6.14 9.45 16.07
C GLY A 59 -5.04 9.74 15.05
N TYR A 60 -5.38 10.38 13.94
CA TYR A 60 -4.45 10.81 12.90
C TYR A 60 -4.91 12.11 12.24
N ASP A 61 -3.99 12.71 11.50
CA ASP A 61 -4.21 13.93 10.74
C ASP A 61 -4.27 13.64 9.23
N ILE A 62 -5.01 14.49 8.50
CA ILE A 62 -5.11 14.45 7.05
C ILE A 62 -4.43 15.68 6.47
N VAL A 63 -3.51 15.48 5.55
CA VAL A 63 -2.98 16.50 4.64
C VAL A 63 -3.60 16.23 3.28
N TRP A 64 -4.50 17.09 2.85
CA TRP A 64 -5.23 16.91 1.60
C TRP A 64 -4.49 17.55 0.43
N ASN A 65 -4.11 16.76 -0.55
CA ASN A 65 -3.45 17.21 -1.77
C ASN A 65 -4.45 17.14 -2.93
N ASP A 66 -5.00 18.28 -3.28
CA ASP A 66 -6.03 18.40 -4.31
C ASP A 66 -5.45 18.88 -5.64
N GLY A 67 -5.61 18.05 -6.66
CA GLY A 67 -5.25 18.36 -8.05
C GLY A 67 -6.45 18.69 -8.93
N SER A 68 -7.63 18.91 -8.34
CA SER A 68 -8.90 19.10 -9.06
C SER A 68 -9.00 20.45 -9.76
N ASP A 69 -9.71 20.45 -10.90
CA ASP A 69 -10.06 21.63 -11.64
C ASP A 69 -11.50 22.10 -11.33
N GLY A 70 -12.39 21.17 -10.97
CA GLY A 70 -13.82 21.44 -10.70
C GLY A 70 -14.06 22.18 -9.39
N ALA A 71 -14.93 23.20 -9.41
CA ALA A 71 -15.23 24.01 -8.23
C ALA A 71 -15.82 23.19 -7.07
N GLU A 72 -16.66 22.19 -7.37
CA GLU A 72 -17.26 21.31 -6.36
C GLU A 72 -16.20 20.46 -5.65
N ALA A 73 -15.27 19.87 -6.40
CA ALA A 73 -14.17 19.10 -5.83
C ALA A 73 -13.28 19.98 -4.94
N ARG A 74 -12.94 21.17 -5.40
CA ARG A 74 -12.12 22.14 -4.63
C ARG A 74 -12.81 22.67 -3.36
N ALA A 75 -14.14 22.69 -3.34
CA ALA A 75 -14.91 23.11 -2.15
C ALA A 75 -15.00 22.00 -1.09
N LEU A 76 -14.84 20.74 -1.48
CA LEU A 76 -15.08 19.58 -0.62
C LEU A 76 -14.28 19.59 0.70
N PRO A 77 -13.00 19.98 0.76
CA PRO A 77 -12.24 20.07 2.01
C PRO A 77 -12.88 21.02 3.05
N GLY A 78 -13.50 22.09 2.60
CA GLY A 78 -14.13 23.08 3.46
C GLY A 78 -15.55 22.72 3.93
N ILE A 79 -16.20 21.75 3.28
CA ILE A 79 -17.60 21.37 3.57
C ILE A 79 -17.75 19.97 4.15
N PHE A 80 -16.71 19.11 4.07
CA PHE A 80 -16.76 17.77 4.64
C PHE A 80 -16.71 17.86 6.19
N PRO A 81 -17.70 17.28 6.89
CA PRO A 81 -17.82 17.40 8.34
C PRO A 81 -16.95 16.36 9.06
N PHE A 82 -15.64 16.58 9.13
CA PHE A 82 -14.75 15.71 9.89
C PHE A 82 -15.18 15.61 11.36
N ARG A 83 -15.35 14.39 11.87
CA ARG A 83 -15.80 14.10 13.24
C ARG A 83 -14.72 13.45 14.08
N ASN A 84 -13.95 12.53 13.50
CA ASN A 84 -12.95 11.70 14.17
C ASN A 84 -11.53 11.99 13.68
N ALA A 85 -11.36 12.13 12.36
CA ALA A 85 -10.10 12.55 11.78
C ALA A 85 -9.96 14.08 11.79
N ARG A 86 -8.72 14.58 11.77
CA ARG A 86 -8.44 16.01 11.74
C ARG A 86 -7.84 16.42 10.40
N LEU A 87 -8.48 17.35 9.71
CA LEU A 87 -7.88 18.00 8.54
C LEU A 87 -6.82 19.01 9.03
N ALA A 88 -5.56 18.69 8.78
CA ALA A 88 -4.43 19.53 9.21
C ALA A 88 -4.05 20.57 8.16
N GLU A 89 -4.15 20.22 6.87
CA GLU A 89 -3.72 21.09 5.77
C GLU A 89 -4.44 20.73 4.47
N VAL A 90 -4.67 21.73 3.61
CA VAL A 90 -5.13 21.54 2.24
C VAL A 90 -4.14 22.19 1.28
N ASN A 91 -3.61 21.39 0.35
CA ASN A 91 -2.71 21.84 -0.71
C ASN A 91 -3.43 21.75 -2.05
N TYR A 92 -3.74 22.90 -2.63
CA TYR A 92 -4.38 22.96 -3.95
C TYR A 92 -3.35 22.89 -5.07
N ASP A 93 -3.83 22.52 -6.27
CA ASP A 93 -3.03 22.47 -7.50
C ASP A 93 -1.83 21.49 -7.46
N VAL A 94 -1.93 20.43 -6.63
CA VAL A 94 -0.93 19.36 -6.58
C VAL A 94 -1.07 18.50 -7.84
N ARG A 95 -0.29 18.83 -8.87
CA ARG A 95 -0.34 18.22 -10.21
C ARG A 95 0.97 17.50 -10.53
N GLY A 96 0.95 16.65 -11.54
CA GLY A 96 2.15 15.99 -12.08
C GLY A 96 2.15 14.48 -11.96
N GLY A 97 0.97 13.89 -11.80
CA GLY A 97 0.75 12.44 -11.76
C GLY A 97 0.94 11.81 -10.37
N PRO A 98 0.64 10.50 -10.26
CA PRO A 98 0.60 9.81 -8.97
C PRO A 98 1.94 9.84 -8.24
N ASP A 99 3.04 9.55 -8.90
CA ASP A 99 4.37 9.53 -8.28
C ASP A 99 4.76 10.86 -7.64
N ARG A 100 4.45 11.97 -8.30
CA ARG A 100 4.73 13.30 -7.77
C ARG A 100 3.84 13.62 -6.57
N SER A 101 2.58 13.25 -6.62
CA SER A 101 1.64 13.42 -5.51
C SER A 101 2.08 12.60 -4.29
N ILE A 102 2.51 11.35 -4.49
CA ILE A 102 3.07 10.49 -3.46
C ILE A 102 4.29 11.15 -2.80
N CYS A 103 5.29 11.54 -3.61
CA CYS A 103 6.50 12.17 -3.07
C CYS A 103 6.21 13.47 -2.34
N PHE A 104 5.35 14.32 -2.89
CA PHE A 104 4.92 15.57 -2.26
C PHE A 104 4.23 15.30 -0.92
N GLY A 105 3.29 14.36 -0.87
CA GLY A 105 2.56 13.99 0.34
C GLY A 105 3.48 13.49 1.44
N LEU A 106 4.36 12.53 1.12
CA LEU A 106 5.33 11.99 2.09
C LEU A 106 6.27 13.08 2.61
N GLN A 107 6.82 13.90 1.70
CA GLN A 107 7.72 14.98 2.08
C GLN A 107 7.03 15.99 3.00
N ARG A 108 5.78 16.36 2.69
CA ARG A 108 5.02 17.31 3.50
C ARG A 108 4.73 16.79 4.90
N LEU A 109 4.30 15.53 5.02
CA LEU A 109 4.07 14.88 6.30
C LEU A 109 5.34 14.80 7.16
N ILE A 110 6.49 14.46 6.54
CA ILE A 110 7.79 14.45 7.24
C ILE A 110 8.16 15.84 7.74
N GLN A 111 7.97 16.89 6.93
CA GLN A 111 8.21 18.29 7.32
C GLN A 111 7.32 18.73 8.50
N LEU A 112 6.08 18.25 8.56
CA LEU A 112 5.17 18.52 9.67
C LEU A 112 5.47 17.71 10.93
N GLY A 113 6.49 16.82 10.90
CA GLY A 113 7.00 16.11 12.05
C GLY A 113 6.19 14.88 12.44
N TYR A 114 5.50 14.19 11.50
CA TYR A 114 4.84 12.92 11.77
C TYR A 114 5.84 11.77 11.86
N ASP A 115 5.60 10.85 12.79
CA ASP A 115 6.41 9.63 13.01
C ASP A 115 6.01 8.50 12.06
N TYR A 116 4.74 8.47 11.69
CA TYR A 116 4.18 7.61 10.68
C TYR A 116 3.50 8.45 9.61
N VAL A 117 3.83 8.19 8.36
CA VAL A 117 3.39 8.99 7.21
C VAL A 117 2.70 8.08 6.19
N GLY A 118 1.46 8.35 5.89
CA GLY A 118 0.62 7.51 5.05
C GLY A 118 0.17 8.19 3.77
N LEU A 119 -0.29 7.37 2.83
CA LEU A 119 -0.89 7.77 1.57
C LEU A 119 -2.25 7.12 1.44
N ILE A 120 -3.23 7.88 0.97
CA ILE A 120 -4.56 7.37 0.61
C ILE A 120 -4.96 8.00 -0.72
N GLU A 121 -5.39 7.16 -1.67
CA GLU A 121 -6.00 7.61 -2.92
C GLU A 121 -7.51 7.82 -2.71
N ASN A 122 -8.10 8.70 -3.49
CA ASN A 122 -9.50 9.11 -3.33
C ASN A 122 -10.54 8.11 -3.86
N ASP A 123 -10.15 6.87 -4.06
CA ASP A 123 -11.01 5.77 -4.52
C ASP A 123 -10.89 4.51 -3.64
N VAL A 124 -10.37 4.65 -2.43
CA VAL A 124 -10.24 3.56 -1.46
C VAL A 124 -11.13 3.81 -0.25
N VAL A 125 -11.99 2.86 0.06
CA VAL A 125 -12.88 2.91 1.24
C VAL A 125 -12.41 1.91 2.28
N MET A 126 -12.18 2.40 3.50
CA MET A 126 -11.80 1.61 4.66
C MET A 126 -13.04 1.23 5.49
N GLN A 127 -12.97 0.08 6.16
CA GLN A 127 -13.97 -0.34 7.14
C GLN A 127 -13.68 0.29 8.51
N PRO A 128 -14.70 0.52 9.35
CA PRO A 128 -14.50 0.94 10.75
C PRO A 128 -13.53 0.01 11.48
N GLY A 129 -12.66 0.58 12.29
CA GLY A 129 -11.60 -0.14 13.01
C GLY A 129 -10.34 -0.40 12.17
N TRP A 130 -10.23 0.18 10.98
CA TRP A 130 -9.08 0.01 10.10
C TRP A 130 -7.80 0.61 10.69
N PHE A 131 -7.89 1.80 11.29
CA PHE A 131 -6.71 2.52 11.77
C PHE A 131 -6.02 1.84 12.96
N PRO A 132 -6.72 1.46 14.06
CA PRO A 132 -6.07 0.70 15.13
C PRO A 132 -5.48 -0.63 14.65
N ARG A 133 -6.10 -1.30 13.68
CA ARG A 133 -5.54 -2.53 13.09
C ARG A 133 -4.30 -2.26 12.26
N LEU A 134 -4.27 -1.16 11.50
CA LEU A 134 -3.09 -0.74 10.76
C LEU A 134 -1.90 -0.48 11.70
N MET A 135 -2.12 0.26 12.78
CA MET A 135 -1.08 0.52 13.78
C MET A 135 -0.60 -0.76 14.47
N ASN A 136 -1.53 -1.70 14.73
CA ASN A 136 -1.19 -3.00 15.31
C ASN A 136 -0.27 -3.85 14.42
N LEU A 137 -0.30 -3.68 13.10
CA LEU A 137 0.62 -4.39 12.18
C LEU A 137 2.09 -4.08 12.51
N PHE A 138 2.42 -2.82 12.82
CA PHE A 138 3.78 -2.46 13.23
C PHE A 138 4.15 -3.12 14.56
N ALA A 139 3.22 -3.23 15.51
CA ALA A 139 3.45 -3.88 16.78
C ALA A 139 3.65 -5.39 16.63
N LEU A 140 2.85 -6.06 15.80
CA LEU A 140 2.96 -7.49 15.50
C LEU A 140 4.28 -7.82 14.79
N ALA A 141 4.62 -7.06 13.76
CA ALA A 141 5.89 -7.22 13.06
C ALA A 141 7.08 -7.04 14.01
N ALA A 142 7.02 -6.04 14.88
CA ALA A 142 8.05 -5.80 15.88
C ALA A 142 8.14 -6.90 16.94
N ALA A 143 7.03 -7.56 17.29
CA ALA A 143 7.03 -8.72 18.18
C ALA A 143 7.75 -9.92 17.53
N ASP A 144 7.66 -10.06 16.22
CA ASP A 144 8.40 -11.06 15.44
C ASP A 144 9.85 -10.63 15.14
N GLY A 145 10.31 -9.49 15.66
CA GLY A 145 11.67 -8.95 15.41
C GLY A 145 11.86 -8.42 14.00
N ILE A 146 10.79 -7.98 13.32
CA ILE A 146 10.82 -7.47 11.95
C ILE A 146 10.65 -5.94 11.95
N ALA A 147 11.54 -5.22 11.28
CA ALA A 147 11.41 -3.79 11.07
C ALA A 147 10.36 -3.51 9.99
N CYS A 148 9.13 -3.25 10.41
CA CYS A 148 8.07 -2.86 9.50
C CYS A 148 8.32 -1.46 8.93
N GLY A 149 8.57 -1.36 7.63
CA GLY A 149 8.71 -0.08 6.94
C GLY A 149 7.42 0.41 6.32
N ALA A 150 6.54 -0.52 5.93
CA ALA A 150 5.28 -0.22 5.28
C ALA A 150 4.17 -1.16 5.76
N ALA A 151 2.98 -0.63 6.04
CA ALA A 151 1.81 -1.38 6.42
C ALA A 151 0.58 -0.96 5.62
N THR A 152 -0.29 -1.91 5.28
CA THR A 152 -1.55 -1.64 4.58
C THR A 152 -2.70 -2.44 5.18
N VAL A 153 -3.89 -1.88 5.16
CA VAL A 153 -5.14 -2.60 5.42
C VAL A 153 -5.79 -3.11 4.14
N ARG A 154 -5.22 -2.77 2.98
CA ARG A 154 -5.63 -3.22 1.65
C ARG A 154 -4.73 -4.37 1.21
N SER A 155 -5.03 -5.57 1.65
CA SER A 155 -4.24 -6.76 1.32
C SER A 155 -4.85 -7.56 0.19
N TYR A 156 -3.98 -8.10 -0.66
CA TYR A 156 -4.34 -9.01 -1.73
C TYR A 156 -3.55 -10.30 -1.56
N GLU A 157 -4.22 -11.44 -1.65
CA GLU A 157 -3.58 -12.74 -1.50
C GLU A 157 -2.44 -12.95 -2.50
N GLY A 158 -2.61 -12.52 -3.73
CA GLY A 158 -1.55 -12.57 -4.76
C GLY A 158 -0.30 -11.73 -4.44
N ARG A 159 -0.31 -10.93 -3.38
CA ARG A 159 0.85 -10.16 -2.91
C ARG A 159 1.49 -10.71 -1.65
N VAL A 160 0.92 -11.78 -1.09
CA VAL A 160 1.41 -12.40 0.14
C VAL A 160 2.57 -13.34 -0.17
N MET A 161 3.67 -13.18 0.54
CA MET A 161 4.81 -14.09 0.52
C MET A 161 4.74 -15.09 1.68
N GLU A 162 4.27 -14.64 2.83
CA GLU A 162 4.16 -15.45 4.04
C GLU A 162 2.99 -14.99 4.92
N HIS A 163 2.20 -15.94 5.42
CA HIS A 163 1.17 -15.69 6.43
C HIS A 163 1.77 -15.82 7.83
N ARG A 164 1.47 -14.85 8.69
CA ARG A 164 1.85 -14.82 10.09
C ARG A 164 0.60 -14.73 10.99
N ALA A 165 0.77 -14.93 12.28
CA ALA A 165 -0.31 -14.76 13.23
C ALA A 165 -0.79 -13.30 13.28
N GLY A 166 -1.91 -13.02 12.61
CA GLY A 166 -2.55 -11.70 12.58
C GLY A 166 -2.06 -10.72 11.50
N TYR A 167 -1.12 -11.13 10.63
CA TYR A 167 -0.69 -10.30 9.50
C TYR A 167 -0.08 -11.13 8.35
N SER A 168 0.11 -10.51 7.20
CA SER A 168 0.85 -11.05 6.07
C SER A 168 2.14 -10.28 5.81
N VAL A 169 3.17 -10.98 5.34
CA VAL A 169 4.37 -10.39 4.75
C VAL A 169 4.15 -10.31 3.24
N ASN A 170 4.26 -9.11 2.67
CA ASN A 170 3.86 -8.85 1.30
C ASN A 170 5.07 -8.48 0.42
N TRP A 171 5.06 -8.91 -0.86
CA TRP A 171 6.02 -8.45 -1.86
C TRP A 171 5.64 -7.09 -2.48
N GLY A 172 4.41 -6.62 -2.28
CA GLY A 172 3.91 -5.33 -2.73
C GLY A 172 2.64 -4.93 -1.99
N THR A 173 2.46 -3.65 -1.74
CA THR A 173 1.27 -3.12 -1.03
C THR A 173 0.35 -2.29 -1.91
N GLY A 174 0.85 -1.74 -3.02
CA GLY A 174 0.12 -0.76 -3.83
C GLY A 174 0.02 0.61 -3.16
N ALA A 175 -0.28 1.65 -3.93
CA ALA A 175 -0.33 3.03 -3.44
C ALA A 175 -1.69 3.44 -2.85
N GLY A 176 -2.77 2.71 -3.13
CA GLY A 176 -4.13 3.13 -2.78
C GLY A 176 -4.35 3.39 -1.29
N MET A 177 -3.70 2.64 -0.41
CA MET A 177 -3.70 2.86 1.03
C MET A 177 -2.46 2.23 1.66
N ILE A 178 -1.57 3.05 2.23
CA ILE A 178 -0.34 2.58 2.84
C ILE A 178 0.14 3.54 3.92
N LEU A 179 0.70 3.01 4.99
CA LEU A 179 1.37 3.76 6.06
C LEU A 179 2.83 3.32 6.16
N PHE A 180 3.72 4.28 6.17
CA PHE A 180 5.15 4.06 6.36
C PHE A 180 5.61 4.51 7.74
N ALA A 181 6.54 3.78 8.34
CA ALA A 181 7.38 4.36 9.37
C ALA A 181 8.24 5.48 8.74
N ARG A 182 8.37 6.62 9.41
CA ARG A 182 9.07 7.79 8.85
C ARG A 182 10.45 7.46 8.27
N PRO A 183 11.35 6.70 8.92
CA PRO A 183 12.65 6.38 8.32
C PRO A 183 12.55 5.60 7.01
N ALA A 184 11.53 4.74 6.87
CA ALA A 184 11.27 4.01 5.62
C ALA A 184 10.78 4.95 4.50
N ALA A 185 9.92 5.93 4.83
CA ALA A 185 9.50 6.94 3.87
C ALA A 185 10.66 7.84 3.42
N GLU A 186 11.58 8.18 4.32
CA GLU A 186 12.80 8.92 4.00
C GLU A 186 13.70 8.16 3.02
N VAL A 187 13.82 6.83 3.16
CA VAL A 187 14.50 5.96 2.18
C VAL A 187 13.83 6.07 0.81
N ILE A 188 12.49 5.97 0.74
CA ILE A 188 11.75 6.09 -0.51
C ILE A 188 12.04 7.42 -1.19
N LEU A 189 11.91 8.53 -0.48
CA LEU A 189 12.14 9.87 -1.03
C LEU A 189 13.57 10.07 -1.52
N HIS A 190 14.56 9.54 -0.79
CA HIS A 190 15.97 9.64 -1.17
C HIS A 190 16.28 8.82 -2.43
N GLN A 191 15.66 7.67 -2.58
CA GLN A 191 15.92 6.76 -3.70
C GLN A 191 15.06 7.05 -4.94
N TYR A 192 13.92 7.72 -4.77
CA TYR A 192 12.95 7.95 -5.85
C TYR A 192 13.55 8.46 -7.16
N PRO A 193 14.46 9.45 -7.19
CA PRO A 193 15.04 9.92 -8.44
C PRO A 193 15.86 8.87 -9.19
N ARG A 194 16.27 7.80 -8.50
CA ARG A 194 17.12 6.71 -9.01
C ARG A 194 16.32 5.43 -9.32
N LEU A 195 15.04 5.40 -8.91
CA LEU A 195 14.19 4.22 -9.06
C LEU A 195 13.60 4.15 -10.46
N GLN A 196 14.28 3.42 -11.31
CA GLN A 196 13.73 2.89 -12.55
C GLN A 196 13.85 1.36 -12.51
N MET A 197 12.99 0.71 -11.72
CA MET A 197 12.93 -0.74 -11.69
C MET A 197 11.88 -1.22 -12.70
N SER A 198 12.28 -2.06 -13.64
CA SER A 198 11.33 -2.76 -14.51
C SER A 198 10.65 -3.90 -13.74
N THR A 199 9.45 -4.31 -14.16
CA THR A 199 8.74 -5.48 -13.60
C THR A 199 9.66 -6.70 -13.57
N ALA A 200 10.42 -6.94 -14.64
CA ALA A 200 11.38 -8.04 -14.71
C ALA A 200 12.49 -7.94 -13.65
N SER A 201 12.91 -6.74 -13.27
CA SER A 201 13.93 -6.55 -12.23
C SER A 201 13.36 -6.83 -10.84
N ILE A 202 12.13 -6.39 -10.56
CA ILE A 202 11.43 -6.68 -9.30
C ILE A 202 11.24 -8.18 -9.15
N MET A 203 10.78 -8.86 -10.17
CA MET A 203 10.57 -10.30 -10.14
C MET A 203 11.85 -11.07 -9.91
N ARG A 204 12.93 -10.71 -10.62
CA ARG A 204 14.25 -11.31 -10.40
C ARG A 204 14.76 -11.08 -8.98
N PHE A 205 14.48 -9.92 -8.40
CA PHE A 205 14.80 -9.63 -7.01
C PHE A 205 14.12 -10.64 -6.06
N TYR A 206 12.79 -10.78 -6.15
CA TYR A 206 12.04 -11.69 -5.29
C TYR A 206 12.38 -13.17 -5.53
N ALA A 207 12.51 -13.59 -6.79
CA ALA A 207 12.89 -14.97 -7.11
C ALA A 207 14.28 -15.31 -6.60
N ARG A 208 15.24 -14.39 -6.71
CA ARG A 208 16.62 -14.62 -6.26
C ARG A 208 16.73 -14.61 -4.75
N LEU A 209 16.11 -13.65 -4.08
CA LEU A 209 16.28 -13.39 -2.65
C LEU A 209 15.37 -14.26 -1.79
N PHE A 210 14.09 -14.28 -2.12
CA PHE A 210 13.05 -14.94 -1.32
C PHE A 210 12.61 -16.29 -1.88
N LYS A 211 13.11 -16.68 -3.06
CA LYS A 211 12.68 -17.88 -3.78
C LYS A 211 11.18 -17.91 -4.10
N VAL A 212 10.56 -16.75 -4.17
CA VAL A 212 9.16 -16.59 -4.54
C VAL A 212 9.04 -16.43 -6.04
N ASP A 213 8.26 -17.29 -6.68
CA ASP A 213 7.90 -17.13 -8.08
C ASP A 213 6.70 -16.20 -8.21
N LEU A 214 6.94 -14.94 -8.51
CA LEU A 214 5.89 -13.94 -8.73
C LEU A 214 5.14 -14.15 -10.05
N ASN A 215 5.55 -15.09 -10.90
CA ASN A 215 4.84 -15.41 -12.13
C ASN A 215 3.37 -15.76 -11.87
N MET A 216 3.10 -16.46 -10.80
CA MET A 216 1.74 -16.81 -10.38
C MET A 216 0.91 -15.61 -9.94
N CYS A 217 1.55 -14.55 -9.45
CA CYS A 217 0.90 -13.39 -8.84
C CYS A 217 0.57 -12.27 -9.84
N VAL A 218 1.31 -12.22 -10.96
CA VAL A 218 1.24 -11.10 -11.93
C VAL A 218 0.70 -11.55 -13.29
N GLN A 219 0.36 -12.82 -13.46
CA GLN A 219 -0.25 -13.32 -14.69
C GLN A 219 -1.69 -12.79 -14.82
N ASN A 220 -2.02 -12.23 -15.99
CA ASN A 220 -3.41 -11.98 -16.35
C ASN A 220 -4.14 -13.32 -16.52
N GLY A 221 -5.48 -13.31 -16.53
CA GLY A 221 -6.31 -14.51 -16.68
C GLY A 221 -6.07 -15.34 -17.95
N GLU A 222 -5.20 -14.90 -18.85
CA GLU A 222 -4.73 -15.59 -20.06
C GLU A 222 -3.33 -16.22 -19.88
N GLY A 223 -2.76 -16.17 -18.69
CA GLY A 223 -1.41 -16.66 -18.42
C GLY A 223 -0.30 -15.77 -19.03
N LYS A 224 -0.65 -14.62 -19.58
CA LYS A 224 0.31 -13.65 -20.10
C LYS A 224 0.69 -12.66 -19.01
N TRP A 225 1.99 -12.33 -18.95
CA TRP A 225 2.47 -11.25 -18.13
C TRP A 225 1.75 -9.96 -18.45
N ILE A 226 1.32 -9.25 -17.44
CA ILE A 226 0.98 -7.84 -17.62
C ILE A 226 2.31 -7.13 -17.88
N GLN A 227 2.73 -7.10 -19.13
CA GLN A 227 3.75 -6.17 -19.60
C GLN A 227 3.11 -4.79 -19.50
N GLN A 228 3.13 -4.22 -18.34
CA GLN A 228 3.03 -2.79 -18.26
C GLN A 228 4.34 -2.21 -18.77
N ASP A 229 4.20 -1.21 -19.60
CA ASP A 229 5.30 -0.44 -20.16
C ASP A 229 6.39 -0.18 -19.11
N SER A 230 7.60 -0.17 -19.55
CA SER A 230 8.86 -0.23 -18.83
C SER A 230 9.11 0.82 -17.72
N ARG A 231 8.12 1.61 -17.37
CA ARG A 231 8.16 2.56 -16.26
C ARG A 231 7.16 2.14 -15.20
N LEU A 232 7.65 1.38 -14.23
CA LEU A 232 6.86 1.12 -13.06
C LEU A 232 6.63 2.43 -12.30
N THR A 233 5.39 2.64 -11.94
CA THR A 233 4.99 3.66 -10.99
C THR A 233 5.64 3.36 -9.64
N LEU A 234 5.81 4.37 -8.81
CA LEU A 234 6.48 4.26 -7.51
C LEU A 234 5.86 3.18 -6.61
N ASP A 235 4.55 2.94 -6.74
CA ASP A 235 3.78 1.96 -5.98
C ASP A 235 4.26 0.50 -6.15
N TRP A 236 4.93 0.18 -7.25
CA TRP A 236 5.55 -1.14 -7.45
C TRP A 236 7.00 -1.19 -6.98
N GLY A 237 7.69 -0.04 -7.02
CA GLY A 237 9.13 0.05 -6.79
C GLY A 237 9.53 0.19 -5.32
N TYR A 238 8.69 0.77 -4.47
CA TYR A 238 9.09 1.07 -3.10
C TYR A 238 9.24 -0.18 -2.23
N THR A 239 8.43 -1.22 -2.42
CA THR A 239 8.53 -2.42 -1.57
C THR A 239 9.87 -3.16 -1.72
N PRO A 240 10.36 -3.50 -2.93
CA PRO A 240 11.70 -4.09 -3.06
C PRO A 240 12.80 -3.19 -2.51
N MET A 241 12.65 -1.87 -2.66
CA MET A 241 13.59 -0.91 -2.10
C MET A 241 13.62 -0.96 -0.58
N LEU A 242 12.45 -1.02 0.07
CA LEU A 242 12.35 -1.17 1.51
C LEU A 242 13.08 -2.45 1.98
N TYR A 243 12.88 -3.58 1.30
CA TYR A 243 13.59 -4.82 1.62
C TYR A 243 15.11 -4.69 1.47
N MET A 244 15.60 -4.00 0.44
CA MET A 244 17.05 -3.75 0.28
C MET A 244 17.63 -2.90 1.43
N HIS A 245 16.80 -2.12 2.11
CA HIS A 245 17.16 -1.32 3.27
C HIS A 245 16.75 -1.97 4.61
N GLY A 246 16.45 -3.27 4.62
CA GLY A 246 16.12 -4.02 5.83
C GLY A 246 14.73 -3.74 6.42
N TYR A 247 13.86 -3.05 5.69
CA TYR A 247 12.46 -2.86 6.07
C TYR A 247 11.56 -3.89 5.41
N THR A 248 10.45 -4.19 6.05
CA THR A 248 9.44 -5.16 5.58
C THR A 248 8.15 -4.46 5.24
N SER A 249 7.40 -5.01 4.30
CA SER A 249 6.04 -4.62 3.97
C SER A 249 5.05 -5.65 4.50
N VAL A 250 4.04 -5.20 5.26
CA VAL A 250 3.04 -6.07 5.89
C VAL A 250 1.61 -5.63 5.58
N GLY A 251 0.66 -6.54 5.75
CA GLY A 251 -0.75 -6.25 5.52
C GLY A 251 -1.70 -6.96 6.47
N THR A 252 -2.94 -6.47 6.58
CA THR A 252 -4.00 -7.14 7.33
C THR A 252 -4.51 -8.38 6.59
N ILE A 253 -4.93 -9.36 7.35
CA ILE A 253 -5.71 -10.51 6.88
C ILE A 253 -6.95 -10.60 7.77
N PRO A 254 -8.16 -10.45 7.23
CA PRO A 254 -8.51 -10.06 5.86
C PRO A 254 -8.21 -8.59 5.52
N SER A 255 -8.35 -8.21 4.25
CA SER A 255 -8.34 -6.80 3.83
C SER A 255 -9.48 -6.03 4.50
N LEU A 256 -9.18 -4.81 4.96
CA LEU A 256 -10.16 -3.89 5.57
C LEU A 256 -10.44 -2.69 4.67
N ALA A 257 -9.98 -2.74 3.44
CA ALA A 257 -10.21 -1.70 2.44
C ALA A 257 -10.58 -2.30 1.09
N ARG A 258 -11.32 -1.51 0.29
CA ARG A 258 -11.71 -1.87 -1.08
C ARG A 258 -11.54 -0.68 -2.01
N ASP A 259 -11.35 -0.95 -3.29
CA ASP A 259 -11.32 0.06 -4.34
C ASP A 259 -12.72 0.38 -4.84
N LEU A 260 -12.99 1.66 -5.08
CA LEU A 260 -14.24 2.13 -5.69
C LEU A 260 -14.24 2.03 -7.23
N GLU A 261 -13.08 2.03 -7.87
CA GLU A 261 -12.98 1.87 -9.33
C GLU A 261 -13.53 0.53 -9.83
N PHE A 262 -13.53 -0.47 -8.95
CA PHE A 262 -14.16 -1.74 -9.23
C PHE A 262 -15.62 -1.67 -8.78
N PRO A 263 -16.62 -1.76 -9.68
CA PRO A 263 -18.04 -1.68 -9.32
C PRO A 263 -18.39 -2.61 -8.18
N ALA A 264 -19.25 -2.15 -7.27
CA ALA A 264 -19.77 -2.98 -6.18
C ALA A 264 -20.29 -4.32 -6.72
N GLY A 265 -19.91 -5.43 -6.12
CA GLY A 265 -20.16 -6.78 -6.65
C GLY A 265 -19.00 -7.34 -7.48
N HIS A 266 -17.98 -6.55 -7.77
CA HIS A 266 -16.74 -7.03 -8.35
C HIS A 266 -15.75 -7.53 -7.29
N PHE A 267 -15.70 -6.90 -6.12
CA PHE A 267 -14.94 -7.36 -4.98
C PHE A 267 -15.76 -7.08 -3.73
N LEU A 268 -16.51 -8.07 -3.29
CA LEU A 268 -17.02 -8.03 -1.93
C LEU A 268 -15.83 -8.15 -0.98
N LEU A 269 -15.93 -7.55 0.19
CA LEU A 269 -14.89 -7.67 1.22
C LEU A 269 -14.58 -9.13 1.56
N SER A 270 -15.60 -10.01 1.45
CA SER A 270 -15.46 -11.46 1.53
C SER A 270 -14.54 -12.07 0.46
N ASP A 271 -14.38 -11.42 -0.68
CA ASP A 271 -13.52 -11.90 -1.77
C ASP A 271 -12.04 -11.64 -1.49
N TYR A 272 -11.72 -10.65 -0.65
CA TYR A 272 -10.37 -10.41 -0.16
C TYR A 272 -9.94 -11.43 0.91
N VAL A 273 -10.88 -12.14 1.51
CA VAL A 273 -10.64 -13.13 2.56
C VAL A 273 -10.29 -14.51 1.99
N ARG A 274 -10.64 -14.76 0.71
CA ARG A 274 -10.44 -16.05 0.06
C ARG A 274 -9.64 -15.92 -1.24
N PRO A 275 -8.36 -16.35 -1.22
CA PRO A 275 -7.45 -16.26 -2.36
C PRO A 275 -8.03 -16.81 -3.66
N GLU A 276 -8.68 -17.96 -3.56
CA GLU A 276 -9.26 -18.69 -4.68
C GLU A 276 -10.40 -17.92 -5.37
N ARG A 277 -11.17 -17.14 -4.61
CA ARG A 277 -12.28 -16.33 -5.15
C ARG A 277 -11.77 -15.03 -5.79
N PHE A 278 -10.71 -14.44 -5.25
CA PHE A 278 -10.08 -13.26 -5.83
C PHE A 278 -9.57 -13.57 -7.24
N ASN A 279 -8.78 -14.62 -7.38
CA ASN A 279 -8.24 -15.07 -8.67
C ASN A 279 -9.34 -15.51 -9.64
N ALA A 280 -10.35 -16.26 -9.17
CA ALA A 280 -11.48 -16.68 -10.00
C ALA A 280 -12.35 -15.51 -10.46
N GLY A 281 -12.53 -14.47 -9.64
CA GLY A 281 -13.26 -13.25 -9.99
C GLY A 281 -12.57 -12.44 -11.09
N LEU A 282 -11.25 -12.30 -11.02
CA LEU A 282 -10.44 -11.64 -12.05
C LEU A 282 -10.48 -12.40 -13.39
N VAL A 283 -10.38 -13.72 -13.34
CA VAL A 283 -10.42 -14.58 -14.54
C VAL A 283 -11.79 -14.53 -15.22
N ARG A 284 -12.89 -14.65 -14.46
CA ARG A 284 -14.25 -14.64 -15.01
C ARG A 284 -14.64 -13.33 -15.69
N ARG A 285 -14.06 -12.20 -15.33
CA ARG A 285 -14.44 -10.89 -15.87
C ARG A 285 -13.72 -10.49 -17.12
N ARG A 286 -12.47 -10.89 -17.29
CA ARG A 286 -11.77 -10.67 -18.55
C ARG A 286 -12.37 -11.51 -19.67
N SER A 287 -12.97 -12.67 -19.34
CA SER A 287 -13.73 -13.46 -20.31
C SER A 287 -15.13 -12.89 -20.63
N ALA A 288 -15.65 -11.93 -19.85
CA ALA A 288 -16.94 -11.30 -20.06
C ALA A 288 -16.87 -9.93 -20.75
N LEU A 289 -15.68 -9.38 -20.99
CA LEU A 289 -15.51 -8.18 -21.78
C LEU A 289 -15.54 -8.54 -23.28
N PRO A 290 -16.36 -7.87 -24.10
CA PRO A 290 -16.37 -8.10 -25.51
C PRO A 290 -15.01 -7.79 -26.12
N PRO A 291 -14.56 -8.56 -27.14
CA PRO A 291 -13.27 -8.31 -27.80
C PRO A 291 -13.28 -6.92 -28.43
N GLY A 292 -12.37 -6.05 -27.99
CA GLY A 292 -12.20 -4.71 -28.55
C GLY A 292 -12.37 -3.53 -27.57
N GLN A 293 -12.76 -3.75 -26.32
CA GLN A 293 -12.76 -2.72 -25.27
C GLN A 293 -11.57 -2.93 -24.33
N HIS A 294 -10.42 -2.43 -24.73
CA HIS A 294 -9.28 -2.22 -23.85
C HIS A 294 -9.31 -0.76 -23.37
N PRO A 295 -9.13 -0.48 -22.06
CA PRO A 295 -8.91 0.86 -21.59
C PRO A 295 -7.60 1.44 -22.07
#